data_1800f35e281a3cd43a838187d9f96f7d
#
_entry.id   1800f35e281a3cd43a838187d9f96f7d
#
_cell.length_a   1.000
_cell.length_b   1.000
_cell.length_c   1.000
_cell.angle_alpha   90.00
_cell.angle_beta   90.00
_cell.angle_gamma   90.00
#
_symmetry.space_group_name_H-M   'P 1'
#
loop_
_entity.id
_entity.type
_entity.pdbx_description
1 polymer ?
#
loop_
_entity_poly.entity_id
_entity_poly.type
_entity_poly.pdbx_seq_one_letter_code
_entity_poly.pdbx_strand_id
1 'polypeptide(L)'
;MQEYDLKDFKSYLLFERGLSENTVQGYIRDIRAFYEYIDYDIKKFDLSHIDAYFCELKDDGYKVTSIRRKIVSLRQYNEFLSRARGMQDIMTQYDLPKTDKKLPKVLSLEEIIKVIKSIDDSNPAGKRNKAMMLLLINTGMRISELVHLEINDINHSVSNVS
;
A
#
# COMPACT_ATOMS: atom_id res chain seq x y z
N MET A 1 20.12 -14.49 -3.43
CA MET A 1 19.23 -14.38 -2.24
C MET A 1 18.69 -15.76 -1.94
N GLN A 2 18.92 -16.27 -0.73
CA GLN A 2 18.27 -17.51 -0.34
C GLN A 2 16.81 -17.19 -0.02
N GLU A 3 15.87 -18.03 -0.45
CA GLU A 3 14.43 -17.90 -0.18
C GLU A 3 14.13 -17.74 1.32
N TYR A 4 15.03 -18.23 2.16
CA TYR A 4 15.01 -18.06 3.62
C TYR A 4 15.05 -16.60 4.07
N ASP A 5 15.78 -15.71 3.40
CA ASP A 5 15.92 -14.31 3.81
C ASP A 5 14.62 -13.53 3.72
N LEU A 6 13.83 -13.79 2.68
CA LEU A 6 12.52 -13.13 2.53
C LEU A 6 11.48 -13.72 3.50
N LYS A 7 11.61 -15.00 3.86
CA LYS A 7 10.73 -15.63 4.85
C LYS A 7 10.97 -15.02 6.24
N ASP A 8 12.22 -14.88 6.63
CA ASP A 8 12.59 -14.28 7.91
C ASP A 8 12.22 -12.79 7.95
N PHE A 9 12.45 -12.08 6.86
CA PHE A 9 12.00 -10.69 6.73
C PHE A 9 10.47 -10.56 6.82
N LYS A 10 9.71 -11.45 6.18
CA LYS A 10 8.25 -11.49 6.31
C LYS A 10 7.84 -11.67 7.78
N SER A 11 8.45 -12.60 8.49
CA SER A 11 8.19 -12.85 9.91
C SER A 11 8.53 -11.63 10.77
N TYR A 12 9.67 -10.98 10.53
CA TYR A 12 10.07 -9.73 11.18
C TYR A 12 9.00 -8.64 10.99
N LEU A 13 8.55 -8.43 9.75
CA LEU A 13 7.54 -7.40 9.46
C LEU A 13 6.18 -7.67 10.13
N LEU A 14 5.75 -8.93 10.15
CA LEU A 14 4.46 -9.32 10.75
C LEU A 14 4.50 -9.28 12.28
N PHE A 15 5.51 -9.91 12.90
CA PHE A 15 5.51 -10.16 14.33
C PHE A 15 6.24 -9.08 15.14
N GLU A 16 7.37 -8.56 14.63
CA GLU A 16 8.11 -7.53 15.36
C GLU A 16 7.64 -6.11 15.01
N ARG A 17 7.28 -5.87 13.74
CA ARG A 17 6.81 -4.55 13.29
C ARG A 17 5.28 -4.40 13.31
N GLY A 18 4.54 -5.48 13.48
CA GLY A 18 3.08 -5.47 13.55
C GLY A 18 2.38 -4.95 12.28
N LEU A 19 3.01 -5.11 11.11
CA LEU A 19 2.46 -4.59 9.87
C LEU A 19 1.37 -5.50 9.31
N SER A 20 0.39 -4.90 8.63
CA SER A 20 -0.65 -5.66 7.94
C SER A 20 -0.09 -6.53 6.81
N GLU A 21 -0.74 -7.65 6.54
CA GLU A 21 -0.31 -8.59 5.50
C GLU A 21 -0.20 -7.93 4.11
N ASN A 22 -1.11 -7.03 3.77
CA ASN A 22 -1.06 -6.27 2.51
C ASN A 22 0.20 -5.39 2.42
N THR A 23 0.59 -4.73 3.49
CA THR A 23 1.83 -3.93 3.56
C THR A 23 3.05 -4.82 3.39
N VAL A 24 3.08 -5.94 4.10
CA VAL A 24 4.18 -6.92 4.04
C VAL A 24 4.34 -7.48 2.63
N GLN A 25 3.24 -7.89 1.97
CA GLN A 25 3.29 -8.35 0.59
C GLN A 25 3.81 -7.27 -0.37
N GLY A 26 3.44 -6.01 -0.13
CA GLY A 26 3.98 -4.88 -0.88
C GLY A 26 5.49 -4.76 -0.74
N TYR A 27 6.01 -4.83 0.49
CA TYR A 27 7.45 -4.76 0.75
C TYR A 27 8.22 -5.94 0.14
N ILE A 28 7.73 -7.16 0.32
CA ILE A 28 8.34 -8.36 -0.27
C ILE A 28 8.45 -8.24 -1.79
N ARG A 29 7.39 -7.76 -2.46
CA ARG A 29 7.39 -7.55 -3.90
C ARG A 29 8.43 -6.51 -4.34
N ASP A 30 8.57 -5.41 -3.59
CA ASP A 30 9.55 -4.37 -3.89
C ASP A 30 10.98 -4.89 -3.72
N ILE A 31 11.24 -5.66 -2.66
CA ILE A 31 12.55 -6.27 -2.41
C ILE A 31 12.90 -7.28 -3.50
N ARG A 32 11.96 -8.12 -3.92
CA ARG A 32 12.16 -9.05 -5.04
C ARG A 32 12.56 -8.32 -6.31
N ALA A 33 11.84 -7.26 -6.68
CA ALA A 33 12.13 -6.48 -7.87
C ALA A 33 13.54 -5.86 -7.84
N PHE A 34 14.00 -5.40 -6.67
CA PHE A 34 15.37 -4.91 -6.53
C PHE A 34 16.40 -6.05 -6.65
N TYR A 35 16.13 -7.22 -6.04
CA TYR A 35 17.04 -8.37 -6.16
C TYR A 35 17.12 -8.91 -7.60
N GLU A 36 16.03 -8.90 -8.34
CA GLU A 36 16.03 -9.22 -9.77
C GLU A 36 16.93 -8.25 -10.53
N TYR A 37 16.86 -6.96 -10.23
CA TYR A 37 17.72 -5.93 -10.83
C TYR A 37 19.22 -6.16 -10.56
N ILE A 38 19.60 -6.60 -9.37
CA ILE A 38 21.00 -6.86 -9.00
C ILE A 38 21.43 -8.32 -9.23
N ASP A 39 20.72 -9.08 -10.07
CA ASP A 39 21.00 -10.51 -10.36
C ASP A 39 21.10 -11.39 -9.10
N TYR A 40 20.34 -11.06 -8.05
CA TYR A 40 20.37 -11.75 -6.75
C TYR A 40 21.74 -11.76 -6.04
N ASP A 41 22.66 -10.89 -6.42
CA ASP A 41 23.96 -10.73 -5.77
C ASP A 41 23.89 -9.75 -4.59
N ILE A 42 23.90 -10.25 -3.36
CA ILE A 42 23.85 -9.42 -2.15
C ILE A 42 25.04 -8.45 -2.04
N LYS A 43 26.16 -8.73 -2.70
CA LYS A 43 27.31 -7.81 -2.72
C LYS A 43 27.02 -6.52 -3.45
N LYS A 44 26.01 -6.54 -4.35
CA LYS A 44 25.49 -5.38 -5.05
C LYS A 44 24.41 -4.62 -4.24
N PHE A 45 24.15 -5.01 -2.99
CA PHE A 45 23.30 -4.26 -2.10
C PHE A 45 24.10 -3.11 -1.48
N ASP A 46 24.35 -2.09 -2.28
CA ASP A 46 25.09 -0.88 -1.94
C ASP A 46 24.38 0.38 -2.50
N LEU A 47 24.81 1.56 -2.06
CA LEU A 47 24.19 2.82 -2.48
C LEU A 47 24.28 3.05 -3.99
N SER A 48 25.35 2.65 -4.65
CA SER A 48 25.56 2.85 -6.08
C SER A 48 24.54 2.07 -6.91
N HIS A 49 24.29 0.79 -6.58
CA HIS A 49 23.28 -0.02 -7.27
C HIS A 49 21.85 0.42 -6.91
N ILE A 50 21.63 0.88 -5.68
CA ILE A 50 20.34 1.43 -5.24
C ILE A 50 20.02 2.71 -6.02
N ASP A 51 20.97 3.62 -6.16
CA ASP A 51 20.82 4.84 -6.95
C ASP A 51 20.54 4.53 -8.42
N ALA A 52 21.31 3.63 -9.02
CA ALA A 52 21.12 3.20 -10.41
C ALA A 52 19.72 2.61 -10.63
N TYR A 53 19.26 1.74 -9.73
CA TYR A 53 17.91 1.18 -9.76
C TYR A 53 16.82 2.25 -9.74
N PHE A 54 16.94 3.23 -8.85
CA PHE A 54 15.93 4.29 -8.78
C PHE A 54 15.99 5.28 -9.95
N CYS A 55 17.17 5.50 -10.54
CA CYS A 55 17.30 6.25 -11.78
C CYS A 55 16.58 5.53 -12.92
N GLU A 56 16.81 4.23 -13.10
CA GLU A 56 16.13 3.42 -14.13
C GLU A 56 14.61 3.45 -13.96
N LEU A 57 14.09 3.24 -12.75
CA LEU A 57 12.65 3.34 -12.49
C LEU A 57 12.07 4.72 -12.84
N LYS A 58 12.85 5.78 -12.66
CA LYS A 58 12.42 7.14 -13.02
C LYS A 58 12.40 7.30 -14.56
N ASP A 59 13.38 6.77 -15.25
CA ASP A 59 13.48 6.81 -16.71
C ASP A 59 12.38 5.95 -17.36
N ASP A 60 11.99 4.85 -16.73
CA ASP A 60 10.83 4.01 -17.07
C ASP A 60 9.48 4.69 -16.79
N GLY A 61 9.46 5.91 -16.24
CA GLY A 61 8.24 6.68 -16.00
C GLY A 61 7.48 6.31 -14.74
N TYR A 62 8.10 5.62 -13.77
CA TYR A 62 7.46 5.36 -12.49
C TYR A 62 7.14 6.65 -11.73
N LYS A 63 5.95 6.70 -11.12
CA LYS A 63 5.55 7.84 -10.29
C LYS A 63 6.47 8.00 -9.08
N VAL A 64 6.81 9.23 -8.74
CA VAL A 64 7.65 9.56 -7.55
C VAL A 64 7.11 8.92 -6.27
N THR A 65 5.77 8.84 -6.11
CA THR A 65 5.13 8.18 -4.96
C THR A 65 5.43 6.68 -4.91
N SER A 66 5.50 6.01 -6.06
CA SER A 66 5.85 4.59 -6.16
C SER A 66 7.33 4.36 -5.83
N ILE A 67 8.21 5.23 -6.32
CA ILE A 67 9.65 5.20 -6.00
C ILE A 67 9.86 5.41 -4.49
N ARG A 68 9.21 6.42 -3.89
CA ARG A 68 9.25 6.63 -2.42
C ARG A 68 8.86 5.38 -1.64
N ARG A 69 7.78 4.70 -2.04
CA ARG A 69 7.35 3.45 -1.38
C ARG A 69 8.43 2.38 -1.47
N LYS A 70 9.05 2.21 -2.65
CA LYS A 70 10.15 1.24 -2.86
C LYS A 70 11.38 1.58 -2.01
N ILE A 71 11.73 2.86 -1.87
CA ILE A 71 12.81 3.30 -0.96
C ILE A 71 12.49 2.90 0.48
N VAL A 72 11.25 3.12 0.94
CA VAL A 72 10.83 2.71 2.28
C VAL A 72 10.92 1.20 2.46
N SER A 73 10.53 0.42 1.45
CA SER A 73 10.65 -1.05 1.47
C SER A 73 12.12 -1.49 1.61
N LEU A 74 13.03 -0.91 0.83
CA LEU A 74 14.48 -1.19 0.91
C LEU A 74 15.07 -0.75 2.25
N ARG A 75 14.63 0.37 2.81
CA ARG A 75 15.06 0.84 4.14
C ARG A 75 14.68 -0.16 5.23
N GLN A 76 13.43 -0.65 5.23
CA GLN A 76 12.98 -1.66 6.18
C GLN A 76 13.76 -2.98 6.03
N TYR A 77 14.10 -3.35 4.81
CA TYR A 77 14.90 -4.54 4.56
C TYR A 77 16.36 -4.37 5.01
N ASN A 78 16.97 -3.21 4.76
CA ASN A 78 18.33 -2.93 5.23
C ASN A 78 18.41 -2.89 6.77
N GLU A 79 17.40 -2.31 7.44
CA GLU A 79 17.28 -2.36 8.90
C GLU A 79 17.23 -3.81 9.41
N PHE A 80 16.43 -4.66 8.76
CA PHE A 80 16.38 -6.09 9.08
C PHE A 80 17.74 -6.77 8.89
N LEU A 81 18.42 -6.56 7.76
CA LEU A 81 19.73 -7.14 7.48
C LEU A 81 20.78 -6.65 8.48
N SER A 82 20.73 -5.38 8.87
CA SER A 82 21.63 -4.82 9.89
C SER A 82 21.46 -5.55 11.23
N ARG A 83 20.23 -5.76 11.67
CA ARG A 83 19.95 -6.47 12.95
C ARG A 83 20.25 -7.97 12.88
N ALA A 84 19.80 -8.63 11.81
CA ALA A 84 19.89 -10.09 11.70
C ALA A 84 21.27 -10.59 11.27
N ARG A 85 22.05 -9.78 10.54
CA ARG A 85 23.32 -10.18 9.91
C ARG A 85 24.49 -9.25 10.18
N GLY A 86 24.31 -8.18 10.94
CA GLY A 86 25.35 -7.19 11.22
C GLY A 86 25.80 -6.43 9.96
N MET A 87 24.97 -6.37 8.90
CA MET A 87 25.28 -5.56 7.72
C MET A 87 25.21 -4.08 8.07
N GLN A 88 26.02 -3.28 7.37
CA GLN A 88 25.97 -1.84 7.56
C GLN A 88 24.60 -1.27 7.16
N ASP A 89 24.05 -0.40 7.98
CA ASP A 89 22.86 0.34 7.61
C ASP A 89 23.22 1.52 6.71
N ILE A 90 23.01 1.33 5.41
CA ILE A 90 23.30 2.32 4.36
C ILE A 90 22.06 3.13 3.98
N MET A 91 20.86 2.71 4.42
CA MET A 91 19.59 3.29 3.98
C MET A 91 18.99 4.28 4.98
N THR A 92 19.45 4.34 6.22
CA THR A 92 18.89 5.24 7.25
C THR A 92 18.94 6.70 6.82
N GLN A 93 20.03 7.13 6.19
CA GLN A 93 20.21 8.52 5.72
C GLN A 93 19.85 8.72 4.24
N TYR A 94 19.32 7.70 3.58
CA TYR A 94 18.93 7.80 2.16
C TYR A 94 17.73 8.73 2.01
N ASP A 95 17.89 9.82 1.26
CA ASP A 95 16.84 10.84 1.11
C ASP A 95 15.64 10.34 0.32
N LEU A 96 14.46 10.70 0.81
CA LEU A 96 13.23 10.44 0.07
C LEU A 96 12.97 11.56 -0.95
N PRO A 97 12.66 11.22 -2.22
CA PRO A 97 12.30 12.23 -3.21
C PRO A 97 11.14 13.10 -2.72
N LYS A 98 11.22 14.40 -2.97
CA LYS A 98 10.12 15.33 -2.66
C LYS A 98 8.90 14.99 -3.54
N THR A 99 7.72 14.99 -2.94
CA THR A 99 6.46 14.83 -3.66
C THR A 99 5.61 16.07 -3.51
N ASP A 100 5.01 16.51 -4.59
CA ASP A 100 3.99 17.56 -4.52
C ASP A 100 2.79 17.04 -3.75
N LYS A 101 2.35 17.79 -2.76
CA LYS A 101 1.09 17.52 -2.07
C LYS A 101 -0.06 17.89 -3.00
N LYS A 102 -0.54 16.92 -3.78
CA LYS A 102 -1.78 17.12 -4.54
C LYS A 102 -2.95 17.07 -3.56
N LEU A 103 -3.75 18.15 -3.55
CA LEU A 103 -5.01 18.14 -2.82
C LEU A 103 -5.91 17.03 -3.39
N PRO A 104 -6.59 16.27 -2.53
CA PRO A 104 -7.56 15.28 -3.00
C PRO A 104 -8.63 15.97 -3.88
N LYS A 105 -8.96 15.35 -5.00
CA LYS A 105 -10.14 15.77 -5.76
C LYS A 105 -11.38 15.26 -5.03
N VAL A 106 -12.17 16.16 -4.52
CA VAL A 106 -13.43 15.85 -3.83
C VAL A 106 -14.58 16.12 -4.80
N LEU A 107 -15.53 15.19 -4.86
CA LEU A 107 -16.77 15.40 -5.63
C LEU A 107 -17.66 16.44 -4.95
N SER A 108 -18.28 17.30 -5.73
CA SER A 108 -19.32 18.19 -5.24
C SER A 108 -20.60 17.41 -4.89
N LEU A 109 -21.47 18.00 -4.06
CA LEU A 109 -22.75 17.38 -3.71
C LEU A 109 -23.60 17.08 -4.96
N GLU A 110 -23.56 17.97 -5.95
CA GLU A 110 -24.29 17.81 -7.22
C GLU A 110 -23.75 16.61 -8.03
N GLU A 111 -22.43 16.42 -8.07
CA GLU A 111 -21.81 15.27 -8.72
C GLU A 111 -22.16 13.96 -8.00
N ILE A 112 -22.15 13.95 -6.68
CA ILE A 112 -22.59 12.81 -5.86
C ILE A 112 -24.04 12.43 -6.17
N ILE A 113 -24.95 13.40 -6.21
CA ILE A 113 -26.36 13.18 -6.54
C ILE A 113 -26.52 12.62 -7.96
N LYS A 114 -25.78 13.15 -8.94
CA LYS A 114 -25.77 12.61 -10.31
C LYS A 114 -25.35 11.15 -10.37
N VAL A 115 -24.28 10.78 -9.65
CA VAL A 115 -23.81 9.39 -9.57
C VAL A 115 -24.88 8.49 -8.96
N ILE A 116 -25.49 8.88 -7.84
CA ILE A 116 -26.56 8.08 -7.21
C ILE A 116 -27.75 7.88 -8.15
N LYS A 117 -28.17 8.94 -8.85
CA LYS A 117 -29.29 8.90 -9.79
C LYS A 117 -29.02 8.07 -11.05
N SER A 118 -27.73 7.88 -11.42
CA SER A 118 -27.36 7.08 -12.59
C SER A 118 -27.40 5.58 -12.32
N ILE A 119 -27.54 5.15 -11.07
CA ILE A 119 -27.61 3.73 -10.71
C ILE A 119 -29.02 3.22 -10.98
N ASP A 120 -29.16 2.29 -11.94
CA ASP A 120 -30.40 1.59 -12.18
C ASP A 120 -30.70 0.61 -11.03
N ASP A 121 -31.68 0.93 -10.19
CA ASP A 121 -32.12 0.14 -9.04
C ASP A 121 -33.37 -0.72 -9.32
N SER A 122 -33.71 -0.93 -10.59
CA SER A 122 -34.82 -1.81 -11.01
C SER A 122 -34.55 -3.29 -10.68
N ASN A 123 -33.29 -3.68 -10.57
CA ASN A 123 -32.83 -5.04 -10.32
C ASN A 123 -32.08 -5.19 -8.98
N PRO A 124 -31.92 -6.42 -8.41
CA PRO A 124 -31.28 -6.62 -7.11
C PRO A 124 -29.82 -6.11 -7.04
N ALA A 125 -29.06 -6.25 -8.13
CA ALA A 125 -27.68 -5.79 -8.18
C ALA A 125 -27.60 -4.24 -8.10
N GLY A 126 -28.48 -3.54 -8.81
CA GLY A 126 -28.57 -2.10 -8.76
C GLY A 126 -29.00 -1.58 -7.37
N LYS A 127 -29.98 -2.24 -6.73
CA LYS A 127 -30.39 -1.92 -5.36
C LYS A 127 -29.23 -2.04 -4.40
N ARG A 128 -28.47 -3.16 -4.47
CA ARG A 128 -27.26 -3.36 -3.68
C ARG A 128 -26.22 -2.27 -3.93
N ASN A 129 -25.92 -1.97 -5.18
CA ASN A 129 -24.91 -0.97 -5.54
C ASN A 129 -25.31 0.43 -5.02
N LYS A 130 -26.58 0.78 -5.14
CA LYS A 130 -27.12 2.05 -4.60
C LYS A 130 -27.02 2.12 -3.09
N ALA A 131 -27.35 1.04 -2.37
CA ALA A 131 -27.21 0.95 -0.92
C ALA A 131 -25.74 1.11 -0.49
N MET A 132 -24.81 0.42 -1.18
CA MET A 132 -23.36 0.55 -0.92
C MET A 132 -22.87 1.99 -1.10
N MET A 133 -23.28 2.66 -2.19
CA MET A 133 -22.90 4.06 -2.44
C MET A 133 -23.46 4.99 -1.37
N LEU A 134 -24.71 4.81 -0.96
CA LEU A 134 -25.33 5.61 0.10
C LEU A 134 -24.61 5.41 1.44
N LEU A 135 -24.24 4.18 1.79
CA LEU A 135 -23.45 3.89 2.99
C LEU A 135 -22.11 4.61 2.96
N LEU A 136 -21.32 4.46 1.87
CA LEU A 136 -20.03 5.12 1.73
C LEU A 136 -20.13 6.65 1.89
N ILE A 137 -21.14 7.26 1.29
CA ILE A 137 -21.31 8.72 1.30
C ILE A 137 -21.73 9.22 2.69
N ASN A 138 -22.64 8.52 3.35
CA ASN A 138 -23.20 8.98 4.63
C ASN A 138 -22.29 8.67 5.82
N THR A 139 -21.51 7.59 5.77
CA THR A 139 -20.66 7.17 6.89
C THR A 139 -19.19 7.53 6.70
N GLY A 140 -18.73 7.76 5.46
CA GLY A 140 -17.31 7.97 5.16
C GLY A 140 -16.44 6.73 5.36
N MET A 141 -17.06 5.54 5.50
CA MET A 141 -16.29 4.30 5.68
C MET A 141 -15.46 3.97 4.43
N ARG A 142 -14.38 3.22 4.62
CA ARG A 142 -13.56 2.75 3.50
C ARG A 142 -14.26 1.62 2.77
N ILE A 143 -13.94 1.45 1.48
CA ILE A 143 -14.53 0.35 0.69
C ILE A 143 -14.20 -1.04 1.27
N SER A 144 -13.03 -1.19 1.88
CA SER A 144 -12.65 -2.43 2.59
C SER A 144 -13.50 -2.69 3.83
N GLU A 145 -13.93 -1.65 4.54
CA GLU A 145 -14.85 -1.76 5.70
C GLU A 145 -16.25 -2.14 5.21
N LEU A 146 -16.71 -1.51 4.14
CA LEU A 146 -18.03 -1.82 3.53
C LEU A 146 -18.15 -3.29 3.10
N VAL A 147 -17.11 -3.87 2.46
CA VAL A 147 -17.19 -5.26 1.97
C VAL A 147 -17.10 -6.31 3.07
N HIS A 148 -16.68 -5.92 4.28
CA HIS A 148 -16.65 -6.79 5.46
C HIS A 148 -17.81 -6.52 6.42
N LEU A 149 -18.74 -5.62 6.05
CA LEU A 149 -19.91 -5.30 6.88
C LEU A 149 -20.83 -6.50 7.01
N GLU A 150 -21.17 -6.86 8.24
CA GLU A 150 -22.10 -7.94 8.56
C GLU A 150 -23.47 -7.37 8.98
N ILE A 151 -24.51 -8.19 8.93
CA ILE A 151 -25.87 -7.78 9.32
C ILE A 151 -25.91 -7.31 10.78
N ASN A 152 -25.09 -7.91 11.63
CA ASN A 152 -25.01 -7.60 13.06
C ASN A 152 -24.36 -6.24 13.34
N ASP A 153 -23.64 -5.67 12.38
CA ASP A 153 -23.03 -4.34 12.49
C ASP A 153 -24.08 -3.21 12.28
N ILE A 154 -25.26 -3.58 11.79
CA ILE A 154 -26.34 -2.62 11.50
C ILE A 154 -27.31 -2.61 12.69
N ASN A 155 -27.29 -1.52 13.45
CA ASN A 155 -28.25 -1.31 14.53
C ASN A 155 -29.51 -0.60 14.02
N HIS A 156 -30.56 -1.36 13.79
CA HIS A 156 -31.85 -0.82 13.31
C HIS A 156 -32.58 0.05 14.32
N SER A 157 -32.27 -0.08 15.63
CA SER A 157 -32.96 0.67 16.69
C SER A 157 -32.45 2.11 16.83
N VAL A 158 -31.21 2.39 16.43
CA VAL A 158 -30.56 3.70 16.56
C VAL A 158 -30.08 4.25 15.21
N SER A 159 -30.37 3.58 14.10
CA SER A 159 -29.94 3.99 12.74
C SER A 159 -28.42 4.21 12.61
N ASN A 160 -27.63 3.52 13.41
CA ASN A 160 -26.17 3.58 13.40
C ASN A 160 -25.56 2.31 12.81
N VAL A 161 -24.36 2.48 12.23
CA VAL A 161 -23.49 1.38 11.77
C VAL A 161 -22.26 1.38 12.67
N SER A 162 -21.93 0.22 13.22
CA SER A 162 -20.78 0.01 14.11
C SER A 162 -19.48 -0.15 13.34
#